data_e86aab39616e3d60545965bfd9b3ea41
#
_entry.id   e86aab39616e3d60545965bfd9b3ea41
#
_cell.length_a   1.000
_cell.length_b   1.000
_cell.length_c   1.000
_cell.angle_alpha   90.00
_cell.angle_beta   90.00
_cell.angle_gamma   90.00
#
_symmetry.space_group_name_H-M   'P 1'
#
loop_
_entity.id
_entity.type
_entity.pdbx_description
1 polymer ?
#
loop_
_entity_poly.entity_id
_entity_poly.type
_entity_poly.pdbx_seq_one_letter_code
_entity_poly.pdbx_strand_id
1 'polypeptide(L)'
;VSNISKKDILLNEEINEKEIRVVSDDGEQLGIISSSEALRIAEEREKDLVMISPLATPPVCKIMDYGKFIYEQSKKTKEAKKKQKVINIKEIRLSPTIEDHDILIKANNARKFLLDGDKVKVTVRFRGREADYTHIGAKILENFLSKVNDVCVVEKAAKLEGRNMILIIAPKK
;
A
#
# COMPACT_ATOMS: atom_id res chain seq x y z
N VAL A 1 6.44 14.91 0.32
CA VAL A 1 5.26 15.49 0.99
C VAL A 1 5.03 14.63 2.20
N SER A 2 5.45 15.12 3.39
CA SER A 2 5.29 14.41 4.66
C SER A 2 3.81 14.24 4.97
N ASN A 3 3.38 13.00 5.25
CA ASN A 3 2.06 12.70 5.81
C ASN A 3 1.96 13.32 7.21
N ILE A 4 1.38 14.51 7.31
CA ILE A 4 1.00 15.10 8.59
C ILE A 4 -0.18 14.28 9.12
N SER A 5 0.00 13.65 10.27
CA SER A 5 -1.06 12.90 10.93
C SER A 5 -2.18 13.85 11.37
N LYS A 6 -3.44 13.40 11.37
CA LYS A 6 -4.59 14.19 11.85
C LYS A 6 -4.42 14.74 13.27
N LYS A 7 -3.48 14.20 14.07
CA LYS A 7 -3.18 14.59 15.45
C LYS A 7 -2.21 15.78 15.57
N ASP A 8 -1.58 16.19 14.46
CA ASP A 8 -0.47 17.16 14.52
C ASP A 8 -0.82 18.51 13.87
N ILE A 9 -2.08 18.72 13.46
CA ILE A 9 -2.52 19.96 12.85
C ILE A 9 -3.07 20.87 13.96
N LEU A 10 -2.37 21.97 14.23
CA LEU A 10 -2.82 23.00 15.15
C LEU A 10 -3.85 23.90 14.46
N LEU A 11 -4.90 24.27 15.20
CA LEU A 11 -6.05 25.05 14.74
C LEU A 11 -6.29 26.26 15.62
N ASN A 12 -6.65 27.37 14.99
CA ASN A 12 -7.15 28.56 15.66
C ASN A 12 -6.30 28.97 16.89
N GLU A 13 -6.85 28.93 18.08
CA GLU A 13 -6.23 29.33 19.36
C GLU A 13 -5.06 28.40 19.77
N GLU A 14 -4.92 27.20 19.19
CA GLU A 14 -3.79 26.31 19.48
C GLU A 14 -2.49 26.83 18.86
N ILE A 15 -2.57 27.80 17.93
CA ILE A 15 -1.43 28.38 17.21
C ILE A 15 -0.88 29.55 18.02
N ASN A 16 0.15 29.31 18.84
CA ASN A 16 0.74 30.29 19.77
C ASN A 16 2.07 30.90 19.27
N GLU A 17 2.34 30.84 17.98
CA GLU A 17 3.58 31.36 17.39
C GLU A 17 3.55 32.89 17.32
N LYS A 18 4.69 33.55 17.55
CA LYS A 18 4.78 35.03 17.48
C LYS A 18 4.52 35.59 16.11
N GLU A 19 5.10 34.92 15.09
CA GLU A 19 5.00 35.28 13.69
C GLU A 19 4.72 34.04 12.84
N ILE A 20 3.73 34.16 11.98
CA ILE A 20 3.33 33.10 11.05
C ILE A 20 3.17 33.67 9.64
N ARG A 21 3.45 32.87 8.64
CA ARG A 21 3.15 33.20 7.26
C ARG A 21 1.74 32.73 6.92
N VAL A 22 0.88 33.66 6.54
CA VAL A 22 -0.53 33.38 6.31
C VAL A 22 -0.87 33.43 4.82
N VAL A 23 -1.59 32.41 4.37
CA VAL A 23 -2.15 32.32 3.02
C VAL A 23 -3.65 32.18 3.13
N SER A 24 -4.40 32.95 2.35
CA SER A 24 -5.85 32.86 2.27
C SER A 24 -6.31 31.62 1.50
N ASP A 25 -7.59 31.30 1.54
CA ASP A 25 -8.20 30.17 0.81
C ASP A 25 -8.15 30.32 -0.71
N ASP A 26 -8.23 31.52 -1.20
CA ASP A 26 -8.10 31.89 -2.61
C ASP A 26 -6.64 31.88 -3.13
N GLY A 27 -5.66 31.67 -2.23
CA GLY A 27 -4.23 31.63 -2.55
C GLY A 27 -3.51 32.97 -2.40
N GLU A 28 -4.21 34.04 -1.97
CA GLU A 28 -3.59 35.31 -1.66
C GLU A 28 -2.63 35.19 -0.46
N GLN A 29 -1.42 35.72 -0.59
CA GLN A 29 -0.44 35.74 0.48
C GLN A 29 -0.65 37.01 1.34
N LEU A 30 -1.11 36.83 2.57
CA LEU A 30 -1.30 37.92 3.53
C LEU A 30 0.03 38.36 4.19
N GLY A 31 1.12 37.61 3.92
CA GLY A 31 2.46 37.93 4.45
C GLY A 31 2.74 37.26 5.79
N ILE A 32 3.70 37.89 6.51
CA ILE A 32 4.10 37.44 7.87
C ILE A 32 3.43 38.38 8.86
N ILE A 33 2.55 37.84 9.68
CA ILE A 33 1.77 38.54 10.68
C ILE A 33 1.74 37.76 11.99
N SER A 34 1.27 38.37 13.07
CA SER A 34 1.12 37.68 14.35
C SER A 34 -0.02 36.65 14.30
N SER A 35 0.05 35.60 15.12
CA SER A 35 -1.02 34.59 15.20
C SER A 35 -2.36 35.21 15.65
N SER A 36 -2.34 36.20 16.53
CA SER A 36 -3.54 36.89 16.97
C SER A 36 -4.23 37.68 15.84
N GLU A 37 -3.46 38.38 15.02
CA GLU A 37 -3.97 39.10 13.85
C GLU A 37 -4.53 38.15 12.80
N ALA A 38 -3.81 37.03 12.56
CA ALA A 38 -4.25 35.99 11.62
C ALA A 38 -5.56 35.33 12.08
N LEU A 39 -5.71 35.09 13.38
CA LEU A 39 -6.93 34.54 13.96
C LEU A 39 -8.11 35.50 13.77
N ARG A 40 -7.92 36.81 14.05
CA ARG A 40 -8.93 37.81 13.80
C ARG A 40 -9.40 37.86 12.36
N ILE A 41 -8.46 37.78 11.38
CA ILE A 41 -8.79 37.72 9.95
C ILE A 41 -9.57 36.46 9.59
N ALA A 42 -9.22 35.30 10.20
CA ALA A 42 -9.94 34.07 10.00
C ALA A 42 -11.38 34.15 10.51
N GLU A 43 -11.59 34.69 11.71
CA GLU A 43 -12.92 34.93 12.32
C GLU A 43 -13.76 35.88 11.48
N GLU A 44 -13.21 37.00 11.01
CA GLU A 44 -13.92 37.96 10.13
C GLU A 44 -14.40 37.31 8.82
N ARG A 45 -13.70 36.26 8.38
CA ARG A 45 -14.05 35.51 7.16
C ARG A 45 -14.87 34.24 7.44
N GLU A 46 -15.26 34.02 8.71
CA GLU A 46 -15.98 32.81 9.14
C GLU A 46 -15.27 31.50 8.76
N LYS A 47 -13.94 31.49 8.92
CA LYS A 47 -13.07 30.36 8.57
C LYS A 47 -12.11 30.01 9.69
N ASP A 48 -11.43 28.89 9.55
CA ASP A 48 -10.42 28.42 10.48
C ASP A 48 -9.02 28.83 10.05
N LEU A 49 -8.18 29.16 11.04
CA LEU A 49 -6.74 29.29 10.86
C LEU A 49 -6.09 27.91 11.08
N VAL A 50 -5.43 27.37 10.08
CA VAL A 50 -4.88 26.01 10.08
C VAL A 50 -3.39 26.04 9.84
N MET A 51 -2.58 25.49 10.75
CA MET A 51 -1.14 25.36 10.56
C MET A 51 -0.81 24.20 9.63
N ILE A 52 -0.43 24.48 8.40
CA ILE A 52 -0.12 23.47 7.38
C ILE A 52 1.34 23.05 7.32
N SER A 53 2.26 23.90 7.80
CA SER A 53 3.70 23.61 7.83
C SER A 53 4.36 24.15 9.11
N PRO A 54 4.37 23.36 10.20
CA PRO A 54 4.95 23.80 11.47
C PRO A 54 6.49 23.87 11.43
N LEU A 55 7.14 23.17 10.53
CA LEU A 55 8.61 23.12 10.43
C LEU A 55 9.21 24.24 9.58
N ALA A 56 8.39 25.07 8.96
CA ALA A 56 8.86 26.23 8.19
C ALA A 56 9.25 27.36 9.15
N THR A 57 10.14 28.25 8.70
CA THR A 57 10.57 29.44 9.46
C THR A 57 10.30 30.68 8.61
N PRO A 58 9.29 31.51 8.97
CA PRO A 58 8.24 31.27 9.98
C PRO A 58 7.26 30.18 9.57
N PRO A 59 6.52 29.56 10.54
CA PRO A 59 5.51 28.56 10.27
C PRO A 59 4.45 29.04 9.28
N VAL A 60 3.93 28.14 8.45
CA VAL A 60 2.94 28.49 7.44
C VAL A 60 1.55 28.07 7.89
N CYS A 61 0.65 29.04 7.94
CA CYS A 61 -0.76 28.85 8.24
C CYS A 61 -1.63 29.20 7.03
N LYS A 62 -2.77 28.58 6.93
CA LYS A 62 -3.75 28.85 5.89
C LYS A 62 -5.12 29.10 6.49
N ILE A 63 -5.80 30.15 6.05
CA ILE A 63 -7.19 30.41 6.39
C ILE A 63 -8.07 29.58 5.44
N MET A 64 -8.89 28.67 5.98
CA MET A 64 -9.76 27.79 5.18
C MET A 64 -10.86 27.17 6.05
N ASP A 65 -11.88 26.60 5.42
CA ASP A 65 -12.84 25.71 6.08
C ASP A 65 -12.15 24.34 6.34
N TYR A 66 -11.78 24.12 7.59
CA TYR A 66 -11.07 22.89 8.00
C TYR A 66 -11.94 21.64 7.80
N GLY A 67 -13.25 21.72 8.03
CA GLY A 67 -14.16 20.61 7.82
C GLY A 67 -14.17 20.14 6.36
N LYS A 68 -14.29 21.09 5.43
CA LYS A 68 -14.23 20.82 3.99
C LYS A 68 -12.87 20.27 3.58
N PHE A 69 -11.78 20.84 4.09
CA PHE A 69 -10.41 20.39 3.81
C PHE A 69 -10.20 18.92 4.22
N ILE A 70 -10.60 18.54 5.44
CA ILE A 70 -10.49 17.15 5.92
C ILE A 70 -11.35 16.19 5.11
N TYR A 71 -12.55 16.61 4.74
CA TYR A 71 -13.42 15.80 3.88
C TYR A 71 -12.78 15.53 2.52
N GLU A 72 -12.28 16.57 1.85
CA GLU A 72 -11.59 16.46 0.56
C GLU A 72 -10.31 15.60 0.64
N GLN A 73 -9.51 15.77 1.69
CA GLN A 73 -8.32 14.95 1.94
C GLN A 73 -8.69 13.47 2.15
N SER A 74 -9.72 13.20 2.93
CA SER A 74 -10.21 11.83 3.15
C SER A 74 -10.75 11.19 1.86
N LYS A 75 -11.45 11.98 1.03
CA LYS A 75 -11.93 11.55 -0.29
C LYS A 75 -10.78 11.21 -1.22
N LYS A 76 -9.79 12.10 -1.35
CA LYS A 76 -8.57 11.87 -2.15
C LYS A 76 -7.81 10.63 -1.70
N THR A 77 -7.67 10.43 -0.38
CA THR A 77 -7.00 9.25 0.19
C THR A 77 -7.78 7.97 -0.12
N LYS A 78 -9.10 7.98 -0.01
CA LYS A 78 -9.96 6.84 -0.37
C LYS A 78 -9.88 6.51 -1.86
N GLU A 79 -9.90 7.53 -2.73
CA GLU A 79 -9.75 7.36 -4.18
C GLU A 79 -8.36 6.84 -4.55
N ALA A 80 -7.30 7.37 -3.95
CA ALA A 80 -5.94 6.87 -4.14
C ALA A 80 -5.79 5.41 -3.72
N LYS A 81 -6.36 5.02 -2.57
CA LYS A 81 -6.39 3.62 -2.12
C LYS A 81 -7.19 2.72 -3.08
N LYS A 82 -8.33 3.19 -3.62
CA LYS A 82 -9.11 2.42 -4.60
C LYS A 82 -8.36 2.23 -5.92
N LYS A 83 -7.57 3.23 -6.34
CA LYS A 83 -6.75 3.16 -7.57
C LYS A 83 -5.47 2.35 -7.38
N GLN A 84 -5.03 2.13 -6.15
CA GLN A 84 -3.85 1.34 -5.86
C GLN A 84 -4.16 -0.14 -6.12
N LYS A 85 -3.54 -0.71 -7.14
CA LYS A 85 -3.64 -2.16 -7.42
C LYS A 85 -2.95 -2.92 -6.29
N VAL A 86 -3.73 -3.57 -5.45
CA VAL A 86 -3.21 -4.44 -4.39
C VAL A 86 -2.81 -5.75 -5.03
N ILE A 87 -1.51 -6.05 -5.03
CA ILE A 87 -0.99 -7.34 -5.47
C ILE A 87 -1.17 -8.32 -4.30
N ASN A 88 -2.07 -9.29 -4.47
CA ASN A 88 -2.26 -10.34 -3.48
C ASN A 88 -1.34 -11.52 -3.76
N ILE A 89 -1.04 -12.31 -2.73
CA ILE A 89 -0.35 -13.58 -2.87
C ILE A 89 -1.38 -14.69 -2.70
N LYS A 90 -1.69 -15.39 -3.79
CA LYS A 90 -2.58 -16.56 -3.80
C LYS A 90 -1.77 -17.82 -3.53
N GLU A 91 -2.28 -18.72 -2.69
CA GLU A 91 -1.60 -19.97 -2.37
C GLU A 91 -2.21 -21.14 -3.13
N ILE A 92 -1.36 -21.94 -3.77
CA ILE A 92 -1.70 -23.22 -4.39
C ILE A 92 -0.91 -24.31 -3.67
N ARG A 93 -1.62 -25.30 -3.15
CA ARG A 93 -1.03 -26.44 -2.44
C ARG A 93 -1.06 -27.67 -3.32
N LEU A 94 0.07 -28.37 -3.35
CA LEU A 94 0.29 -29.61 -4.08
C LEU A 94 0.68 -30.72 -3.07
N SER A 95 0.35 -31.96 -3.41
CA SER A 95 0.79 -33.15 -2.69
C SER A 95 2.01 -33.76 -3.38
N PRO A 96 2.94 -34.45 -2.68
CA PRO A 96 4.01 -35.21 -3.28
C PRO A 96 3.53 -36.37 -4.19
N THR A 97 2.28 -36.79 -4.02
CA THR A 97 1.62 -37.87 -4.76
C THR A 97 0.64 -37.36 -5.83
N ILE A 98 0.72 -36.07 -6.19
CA ILE A 98 -0.21 -35.45 -7.13
C ILE A 98 0.02 -36.00 -8.56
N GLU A 99 -1.07 -36.25 -9.28
CA GLU A 99 -1.04 -36.70 -10.66
C GLU A 99 -0.89 -35.51 -11.64
N ASP A 100 -0.36 -35.78 -12.85
CA ASP A 100 -0.11 -34.76 -13.87
C ASP A 100 -1.37 -34.00 -14.29
N HIS A 101 -2.52 -34.68 -14.32
CA HIS A 101 -3.80 -34.05 -14.63
C HIS A 101 -4.19 -32.99 -13.57
N ASP A 102 -3.99 -33.31 -12.30
CA ASP A 102 -4.30 -32.38 -11.21
C ASP A 102 -3.30 -31.22 -11.20
N ILE A 103 -2.03 -31.46 -11.54
CA ILE A 103 -1.03 -30.39 -11.73
C ILE A 103 -1.51 -29.43 -12.80
N LEU A 104 -2.05 -29.93 -13.92
CA LEU A 104 -2.56 -29.10 -15.00
C LEU A 104 -3.75 -28.23 -14.54
N ILE A 105 -4.70 -28.81 -13.79
CA ILE A 105 -5.83 -28.05 -13.23
C ILE A 105 -5.33 -26.94 -12.31
N LYS A 106 -4.38 -27.25 -11.42
CA LYS A 106 -3.80 -26.28 -10.50
C LYS A 106 -3.00 -25.19 -11.23
N ALA A 107 -2.28 -25.56 -12.30
CA ALA A 107 -1.56 -24.62 -13.16
C ALA A 107 -2.52 -23.66 -13.87
N ASN A 108 -3.65 -24.15 -14.38
CA ASN A 108 -4.68 -23.30 -14.98
C ASN A 108 -5.28 -22.31 -13.99
N ASN A 109 -5.46 -22.70 -12.72
CA ASN A 109 -5.89 -21.78 -11.68
C ASN A 109 -4.81 -20.74 -11.37
N ALA A 110 -3.54 -21.14 -11.30
CA ALA A 110 -2.42 -20.20 -11.14
C ALA A 110 -2.36 -19.19 -12.29
N ARG A 111 -2.56 -19.65 -13.53
CA ARG A 111 -2.59 -18.80 -14.71
C ARG A 111 -3.64 -17.68 -14.59
N LYS A 112 -4.84 -18.00 -14.11
CA LYS A 112 -5.89 -16.97 -13.86
C LYS A 112 -5.40 -15.93 -12.86
N PHE A 113 -4.84 -16.34 -11.72
CA PHE A 113 -4.33 -15.42 -10.71
C PHE A 113 -3.20 -14.54 -11.24
N LEU A 114 -2.28 -15.10 -12.03
CA LEU A 114 -1.18 -14.35 -12.65
C LEU A 114 -1.71 -13.34 -13.67
N LEU A 115 -2.71 -13.69 -14.48
CA LEU A 115 -3.34 -12.76 -15.43
C LEU A 115 -4.10 -11.63 -14.72
N ASP A 116 -4.68 -11.89 -13.56
CA ASP A 116 -5.29 -10.87 -12.70
C ASP A 116 -4.23 -9.95 -12.06
N GLY A 117 -2.95 -10.32 -12.17
CA GLY A 117 -1.80 -9.58 -11.64
C GLY A 117 -1.44 -9.91 -10.21
N ASP A 118 -1.97 -10.99 -9.66
CA ASP A 118 -1.62 -11.52 -8.35
C ASP A 118 -0.35 -12.39 -8.43
N LYS A 119 0.38 -12.47 -7.31
CA LYS A 119 1.48 -13.42 -7.14
C LYS A 119 0.94 -14.76 -6.70
N VAL A 120 1.62 -15.85 -7.07
CA VAL A 120 1.23 -17.19 -6.66
C VAL A 120 2.36 -17.85 -5.86
N LYS A 121 2.02 -18.29 -4.66
CA LYS A 121 2.85 -19.12 -3.80
C LYS A 121 2.44 -20.57 -4.01
N VAL A 122 3.30 -21.38 -4.61
CA VAL A 122 3.07 -22.82 -4.80
C VAL A 122 3.79 -23.56 -3.69
N THR A 123 3.06 -24.40 -2.97
CA THR A 123 3.58 -25.13 -1.80
C THR A 123 3.36 -26.62 -1.99
N VAL A 124 4.44 -27.41 -2.02
CA VAL A 124 4.38 -28.88 -1.88
C VAL A 124 4.55 -29.22 -0.40
N ARG A 125 3.55 -29.84 0.21
CA ARG A 125 3.55 -30.18 1.62
C ARG A 125 3.86 -31.66 1.81
N PHE A 126 4.96 -31.97 2.49
CA PHE A 126 5.38 -33.30 2.87
C PHE A 126 4.74 -33.70 4.22
N ARG A 127 4.33 -34.98 4.33
CA ARG A 127 3.77 -35.54 5.56
C ARG A 127 4.65 -36.67 6.07
N GLY A 128 4.89 -36.72 7.37
CA GLY A 128 5.66 -37.78 8.00
C GLY A 128 7.06 -37.95 7.39
N ARG A 129 7.37 -39.15 6.89
CA ARG A 129 8.65 -39.54 6.29
C ARG A 129 8.85 -39.03 4.86
N GLU A 130 7.86 -38.41 4.25
CA GLU A 130 7.96 -37.85 2.89
C GLU A 130 8.96 -36.69 2.79
N ALA A 131 9.36 -36.09 3.91
CA ALA A 131 10.35 -35.02 3.94
C ALA A 131 11.75 -35.49 3.45
N ASP A 132 12.03 -36.78 3.44
CA ASP A 132 13.27 -37.34 2.92
C ASP A 132 13.29 -37.39 1.38
N TYR A 133 12.13 -37.22 0.73
CA TYR A 133 11.96 -37.24 -0.72
C TYR A 133 11.80 -35.88 -1.35
N THR A 134 12.60 -34.91 -0.92
CA THR A 134 12.55 -33.52 -1.41
C THR A 134 12.72 -33.38 -2.91
N HIS A 135 13.48 -34.31 -3.56
CA HIS A 135 13.67 -34.36 -4.99
C HIS A 135 12.35 -34.56 -5.77
N ILE A 136 11.36 -35.27 -5.18
CA ILE A 136 10.03 -35.43 -5.79
C ILE A 136 9.29 -34.09 -5.80
N GLY A 137 9.36 -33.34 -4.70
CA GLY A 137 8.75 -32.02 -4.61
C GLY A 137 9.35 -31.04 -5.63
N ALA A 138 10.66 -31.08 -5.84
CA ALA A 138 11.33 -30.25 -6.85
C ALA A 138 10.82 -30.58 -8.25
N LYS A 139 10.75 -31.86 -8.63
CA LYS A 139 10.21 -32.29 -9.94
C LYS A 139 8.76 -31.85 -10.16
N ILE A 140 7.92 -31.93 -9.12
CA ILE A 140 6.51 -31.49 -9.19
C ILE A 140 6.44 -29.98 -9.43
N LEU A 141 7.26 -29.16 -8.74
CA LEU A 141 7.33 -27.73 -8.95
C LEU A 141 7.88 -27.35 -10.32
N GLU A 142 8.88 -28.08 -10.84
CA GLU A 142 9.39 -27.90 -12.21
C GLU A 142 8.32 -28.21 -13.25
N ASN A 143 7.59 -29.33 -13.09
CA ASN A 143 6.49 -29.70 -13.97
C ASN A 143 5.36 -28.66 -13.92
N PHE A 144 5.00 -28.19 -12.72
CA PHE A 144 4.04 -27.09 -12.55
C PHE A 144 4.51 -25.82 -13.28
N LEU A 145 5.78 -25.43 -13.06
CA LEU A 145 6.36 -24.23 -13.65
C LEU A 145 6.37 -24.29 -15.18
N SER A 146 6.67 -25.45 -15.77
CA SER A 146 6.66 -25.63 -17.23
C SER A 146 5.29 -25.31 -17.86
N LYS A 147 4.20 -25.53 -17.11
CA LYS A 147 2.81 -25.29 -17.57
C LYS A 147 2.37 -23.81 -17.47
N VAL A 148 3.11 -22.97 -16.74
CA VAL A 148 2.77 -21.54 -16.53
C VAL A 148 3.90 -20.57 -16.91
N ASN A 149 5.00 -21.09 -17.44
CA ASN A 149 6.22 -20.34 -17.76
C ASN A 149 6.00 -19.17 -18.74
N ASP A 150 5.00 -19.27 -19.59
CA ASP A 150 4.64 -18.25 -20.58
C ASP A 150 4.07 -16.97 -19.92
N VAL A 151 3.39 -17.10 -18.77
CA VAL A 151 2.68 -16.00 -18.07
C VAL A 151 3.34 -15.56 -16.76
N CYS A 152 4.43 -16.23 -16.33
CA CYS A 152 5.07 -15.93 -15.06
C CYS A 152 6.58 -15.73 -15.13
N VAL A 153 7.12 -15.09 -14.09
CA VAL A 153 8.55 -15.08 -13.72
C VAL A 153 8.71 -15.65 -12.32
N VAL A 154 9.79 -16.40 -12.12
CA VAL A 154 10.13 -16.92 -10.79
C VAL A 154 10.70 -15.79 -9.96
N GLU A 155 10.00 -15.40 -8.89
CA GLU A 155 10.45 -14.40 -7.92
C GLU A 155 11.32 -15.04 -6.83
N LYS A 156 10.91 -16.20 -6.32
CA LYS A 156 11.67 -17.00 -5.36
C LYS A 156 11.71 -18.45 -5.83
N ALA A 157 12.91 -18.95 -6.08
CA ALA A 157 13.12 -20.34 -6.51
C ALA A 157 12.62 -21.34 -5.44
N ALA A 158 12.35 -22.56 -5.88
CA ALA A 158 11.89 -23.64 -5.00
C ALA A 158 12.88 -23.85 -3.85
N LYS A 159 12.41 -23.71 -2.62
CA LYS A 159 13.20 -23.89 -1.41
C LYS A 159 12.41 -24.68 -0.37
N LEU A 160 13.10 -25.60 0.31
CA LEU A 160 12.53 -26.35 1.42
C LEU A 160 12.52 -25.46 2.68
N GLU A 161 11.34 -25.26 3.25
CA GLU A 161 11.12 -24.53 4.51
C GLU A 161 10.36 -25.46 5.46
N GLY A 162 11.09 -26.13 6.34
CA GLY A 162 10.56 -27.15 7.23
C GLY A 162 10.03 -28.37 6.46
N ARG A 163 8.72 -28.59 6.51
CA ARG A 163 8.04 -29.68 5.78
C ARG A 163 7.35 -29.22 4.50
N ASN A 164 7.65 -28.02 4.02
CA ASN A 164 7.04 -27.45 2.83
C ASN A 164 8.13 -27.05 1.84
N MET A 165 7.97 -27.41 0.59
CA MET A 165 8.77 -26.83 -0.48
C MET A 165 7.97 -25.72 -1.14
N ILE A 166 8.52 -24.51 -1.17
CA ILE A 166 7.84 -23.28 -1.57
C ILE A 166 8.49 -22.69 -2.79
N LEU A 167 7.67 -22.36 -3.78
CA LEU A 167 8.02 -21.60 -4.97
C LEU A 167 7.14 -20.36 -5.03
N ILE A 168 7.69 -19.18 -5.31
CA ILE A 168 6.91 -17.96 -5.52
C ILE A 168 7.11 -17.49 -6.95
N ILE A 169 6.00 -17.31 -7.64
CA ILE A 169 5.95 -16.80 -9.02
C ILE A 169 5.13 -15.51 -9.08
N ALA A 170 5.57 -14.60 -9.93
CA ALA A 170 4.94 -13.32 -10.19
C ALA A 170 4.46 -13.26 -11.64
N PRO A 171 3.46 -12.42 -11.96
CA PRO A 171 3.02 -12.23 -13.33
C PRO A 171 4.15 -11.63 -14.18
N LYS A 172 4.27 -12.11 -15.40
CA LYS A 172 5.16 -11.53 -16.41
C LYS A 172 4.58 -10.17 -16.82
N LYS A 173 5.41 -9.13 -16.75
CA LYS A 173 5.02 -7.77 -17.21
C LYS A 173 4.98 -7.71 -18.73
#